data_bcab27936e76e5f5fcacca9b3aefedc5
#
_entry.id   bcab27936e76e5f5fcacca9b3aefedc5
#
_cell.length_a   1.000
_cell.length_b   1.000
_cell.length_c   1.000
_cell.angle_alpha   90.00
_cell.angle_beta   90.00
_cell.angle_gamma   90.00
#
_symmetry.space_group_name_H-M   'P 1'
#
loop_
_entity.id
_entity.type
_entity.pdbx_description
1 polymer ?
#
loop_
_entity_poly.entity_id
_entity_poly.type
_entity_poly.pdbx_seq_one_letter_code
_entity_poly.pdbx_strand_id
1 'polypeptide(L)'
;SESDMYITLATRRDTVNFINEKKLAELPGESAILKGEIKGEFPENSLPTLMELELKPGAQIIFIKNDYDKRWVNGTIGTISGIDENDTLYVITEDGQELDVKKERWANIRYRYNEEEKRIEEEELGVFIQYPVRLAWAITIHKSQGLTFSRVVIDFTGGVFAGGQTYVALSRCTSLDGIQLKKPISRGDIFVRPEIVNFAQRFNNRQAIDKALKQAQADIQYKEAVKHFDEGNFEGFLDQFFKAIHSRYDIERPVIKRLIRKK
;
A
#
# COMPACT_ATOMS: atom_id res chain seq x y z
N SER A 1 16.06 22.73 24.31
CA SER A 1 15.78 22.52 22.90
C SER A 1 15.26 21.11 22.74
N GLU A 2 13.98 20.96 22.55
CA GLU A 2 13.37 19.73 22.07
C GLU A 2 14.04 19.38 20.76
N SER A 3 14.62 18.21 20.67
CA SER A 3 15.21 17.69 19.43
C SER A 3 14.06 17.49 18.45
N ASP A 4 13.85 18.46 17.57
CA ASP A 4 12.82 18.40 16.53
C ASP A 4 13.09 17.19 15.64
N MET A 5 12.43 16.07 15.90
CA MET A 5 12.49 14.90 15.02
C MET A 5 11.82 15.24 13.70
N TYR A 6 12.56 15.12 12.62
CA TYR A 6 12.04 15.23 11.26
C TYR A 6 12.51 14.04 10.42
N ILE A 7 11.76 13.71 9.40
CA ILE A 7 12.10 12.66 8.47
C ILE A 7 12.29 13.22 7.06
N THR A 8 13.36 12.80 6.38
CA THR A 8 13.58 13.18 4.98
C THR A 8 12.89 12.20 4.05
N LEU A 9 12.00 12.70 3.20
CA LEU A 9 11.34 11.94 2.14
C LEU A 9 12.10 12.15 0.83
N ALA A 10 12.78 11.11 0.34
CA ALA A 10 13.57 11.19 -0.89
C ALA A 10 13.01 10.30 -1.99
N THR A 11 13.29 10.63 -3.26
CA THR A 11 12.83 9.87 -4.42
C THR A 11 13.60 8.59 -4.64
N ARG A 12 14.88 8.53 -4.22
CA ARG A 12 15.80 7.42 -4.50
C ARG A 12 16.29 6.70 -3.25
N ARG A 13 16.47 5.38 -3.34
CA ARG A 13 17.00 4.55 -2.25
C ARG A 13 18.43 4.93 -1.87
N ASP A 14 19.28 5.20 -2.86
CA ASP A 14 20.69 5.55 -2.60
C ASP A 14 20.81 6.82 -1.78
N THR A 15 19.98 7.82 -2.03
CA THR A 15 19.91 9.06 -1.23
C THR A 15 19.49 8.75 0.21
N VAL A 16 18.51 7.89 0.39
CA VAL A 16 18.02 7.46 1.71
C VAL A 16 19.12 6.72 2.48
N ASN A 17 19.77 5.75 1.84
CA ASN A 17 20.85 4.98 2.46
C ASN A 17 22.00 5.90 2.88
N PHE A 18 22.45 6.76 1.97
CA PHE A 18 23.51 7.74 2.25
C PHE A 18 23.19 8.62 3.45
N ILE A 19 21.96 9.16 3.54
CA ILE A 19 21.56 10.01 4.67
C ILE A 19 21.56 9.21 5.98
N ASN A 20 20.99 8.01 5.99
CA ASN A 20 20.88 7.20 7.17
C ASN A 20 22.27 6.70 7.65
N GLU A 21 23.11 6.22 6.76
CA GLU A 21 24.48 5.78 7.06
C GLU A 21 25.34 6.94 7.60
N LYS A 22 25.29 8.09 6.93
CA LYS A 22 26.01 9.29 7.38
C LYS A 22 25.56 9.72 8.77
N LYS A 23 24.25 9.79 9.01
CA LYS A 23 23.71 10.19 10.31
C LYS A 23 24.05 9.19 11.42
N LEU A 24 24.01 7.90 11.11
CA LEU A 24 24.44 6.86 12.05
C LEU A 24 25.93 6.99 12.39
N ALA A 25 26.78 7.24 11.40
CA ALA A 25 28.23 7.44 11.60
C ALA A 25 28.56 8.68 12.43
N GLU A 26 27.76 9.76 12.31
CA GLU A 26 27.90 10.99 13.10
C GLU A 26 27.59 10.80 14.60
N LEU A 27 26.84 9.75 14.97
CA LEU A 27 26.54 9.47 16.38
C LEU A 27 27.76 8.94 17.12
N PRO A 28 27.97 9.37 18.37
CA PRO A 28 29.04 8.86 19.22
C PRO A 28 28.78 7.39 19.63
N GLY A 29 29.84 6.71 20.06
CA GLY A 29 29.78 5.35 20.60
C GLY A 29 29.87 4.26 19.54
N GLU A 30 29.92 3.02 20.01
CA GLU A 30 30.01 1.83 19.18
C GLU A 30 28.63 1.44 18.66
N SER A 31 28.59 0.88 17.44
CA SER A 31 27.38 0.33 16.86
C SER A 31 27.14 -1.11 17.32
N ALA A 32 25.86 -1.43 17.58
CA ALA A 32 25.42 -2.80 17.77
C ALA A 32 24.87 -3.34 16.44
N ILE A 33 25.32 -4.54 16.06
CA ILE A 33 24.79 -5.26 14.89
C ILE A 33 23.80 -6.31 15.37
N LEU A 34 22.52 -6.04 15.16
CA LEU A 34 21.43 -6.90 15.57
C LEU A 34 21.04 -7.81 14.41
N LYS A 35 21.28 -9.12 14.56
CA LYS A 35 21.04 -10.10 13.50
C LYS A 35 19.61 -10.62 13.53
N GLY A 36 18.99 -10.67 12.35
CA GLY A 36 17.72 -11.36 12.13
C GLY A 36 17.92 -12.86 11.97
N GLU A 37 16.82 -13.60 11.97
CA GLU A 37 16.79 -15.04 11.79
C GLU A 37 15.73 -15.41 10.75
N ILE A 38 16.07 -16.33 9.86
CA ILE A 38 15.12 -16.95 8.92
C ILE A 38 14.97 -18.41 9.29
N LYS A 39 13.71 -18.87 9.40
CA LYS A 39 13.35 -20.29 9.56
C LYS A 39 12.44 -20.68 8.40
N GLY A 40 12.78 -21.75 7.70
CA GLY A 40 12.06 -22.20 6.50
C GLY A 40 12.33 -21.30 5.29
N GLU A 41 11.34 -21.16 4.41
CA GLU A 41 11.45 -20.39 3.17
C GLU A 41 11.00 -18.94 3.36
N PHE A 42 11.94 -17.99 3.27
CA PHE A 42 11.62 -16.57 3.27
C PHE A 42 12.49 -15.85 2.22
N PRO A 43 11.91 -15.30 1.14
CA PRO A 43 12.67 -14.66 0.08
C PRO A 43 13.39 -13.39 0.57
N GLU A 44 14.67 -13.24 0.27
CA GLU A 44 15.48 -12.09 0.69
C GLU A 44 14.93 -10.75 0.20
N ASN A 45 14.38 -10.72 -1.01
CA ASN A 45 13.77 -9.50 -1.59
C ASN A 45 12.46 -9.08 -0.90
N SER A 46 11.88 -9.96 -0.07
CA SER A 46 10.65 -9.72 0.68
C SER A 46 10.90 -9.36 2.15
N LEU A 47 12.17 -9.26 2.57
CA LEU A 47 12.51 -8.89 3.93
C LEU A 47 11.94 -7.51 4.30
N PRO A 48 11.14 -7.42 5.37
CA PRO A 48 10.54 -6.16 5.81
C PRO A 48 11.58 -5.17 6.34
N THR A 49 12.68 -5.66 6.89
CA THR A 49 13.86 -4.87 7.32
C THR A 49 15.15 -5.60 6.97
N LEU A 50 16.30 -5.05 7.36
CA LEU A 50 17.61 -5.65 7.07
C LEU A 50 17.84 -6.90 7.93
N MET A 51 18.55 -7.88 7.34
CA MET A 51 19.00 -9.06 8.08
C MET A 51 19.96 -8.69 9.21
N GLU A 52 20.83 -7.71 8.96
CA GLU A 52 21.73 -7.12 9.95
C GLU A 52 21.34 -5.65 10.12
N LEU A 53 20.84 -5.31 11.30
CA LEU A 53 20.51 -3.94 11.68
C LEU A 53 21.68 -3.36 12.47
N GLU A 54 22.36 -2.38 11.89
CA GLU A 54 23.36 -1.60 12.60
C GLU A 54 22.67 -0.40 13.26
N LEU A 55 22.73 -0.35 14.59
CA LEU A 55 22.07 0.66 15.41
C LEU A 55 23.00 1.20 16.48
N LYS A 56 22.75 2.45 16.91
CA LYS A 56 23.44 3.11 18.04
C LYS A 56 22.42 3.80 18.95
N PRO A 57 22.71 3.98 20.23
CA PRO A 57 21.97 4.94 21.05
C PRO A 57 21.96 6.31 20.39
N GLY A 58 20.83 6.99 20.39
CA GLY A 58 20.59 8.24 19.66
C GLY A 58 20.14 8.06 18.20
N ALA A 59 20.11 6.84 17.66
CA ALA A 59 19.64 6.62 16.30
C ALA A 59 18.14 6.82 16.18
N GLN A 60 17.74 7.61 15.16
CA GLN A 60 16.32 7.80 14.81
C GLN A 60 15.82 6.60 14.01
N ILE A 61 14.73 6.03 14.46
CA ILE A 61 14.11 4.86 13.84
C ILE A 61 12.63 5.10 13.55
N ILE A 62 12.09 4.25 12.68
CA ILE A 62 10.65 4.14 12.44
C ILE A 62 10.22 2.69 12.66
N PHE A 63 9.09 2.51 13.33
CA PHE A 63 8.45 1.21 13.45
C PHE A 63 7.81 0.81 12.12
N ILE A 64 8.00 -0.44 11.70
CA ILE A 64 7.51 -0.98 10.42
C ILE A 64 6.43 -2.03 10.59
N LYS A 65 5.94 -2.23 11.81
CA LYS A 65 4.88 -3.16 12.17
C LYS A 65 4.10 -2.60 13.35
N ASN A 66 2.80 -2.83 13.40
CA ASN A 66 1.99 -2.48 14.57
C ASN A 66 2.34 -3.40 15.73
N ASP A 67 2.42 -2.84 16.93
CA ASP A 67 2.55 -3.63 18.15
C ASP A 67 1.24 -4.35 18.49
N TYR A 68 1.37 -5.55 19.03
CA TYR A 68 0.19 -6.34 19.45
C TYR A 68 -0.60 -5.64 20.56
N ASP A 69 0.12 -5.07 21.53
CA ASP A 69 -0.47 -4.34 22.66
C ASP A 69 -0.80 -2.87 22.34
N LYS A 70 -0.66 -2.48 21.06
CA LYS A 70 -0.95 -1.13 20.55
C LYS A 70 -0.13 -0.01 21.19
N ARG A 71 1.07 -0.31 21.70
CA ARG A 71 2.01 0.67 22.26
C ARG A 71 2.59 1.59 21.19
N TRP A 72 2.69 1.08 19.93
CA TRP A 72 3.05 1.84 18.74
C TRP A 72 2.33 1.30 17.50
N VAL A 73 2.35 2.09 16.45
CA VAL A 73 1.83 1.70 15.13
C VAL A 73 2.92 1.77 14.08
N ASN A 74 2.71 1.11 12.95
CA ASN A 74 3.58 1.26 11.77
C ASN A 74 3.66 2.74 11.37
N GLY A 75 4.87 3.29 11.31
CA GLY A 75 5.12 4.70 11.04
C GLY A 75 5.45 5.54 12.26
N THR A 76 5.28 5.02 13.50
CA THR A 76 5.73 5.72 14.70
C THR A 76 7.24 5.92 14.65
N ILE A 77 7.70 7.16 14.89
CA ILE A 77 9.11 7.52 14.95
C ILE A 77 9.57 7.50 16.41
N GLY A 78 10.80 7.09 16.62
CA GLY A 78 11.44 7.12 17.92
C GLY A 78 12.96 7.23 17.82
N THR A 79 13.58 7.43 18.97
CA THR A 79 15.05 7.45 19.13
C THR A 79 15.48 6.32 20.05
N ILE A 80 16.51 5.59 19.65
CA ILE A 80 17.06 4.52 20.47
C ILE A 80 17.71 5.15 21.71
N SER A 81 17.24 4.76 22.90
CA SER A 81 17.85 5.17 24.17
C SER A 81 18.90 4.18 24.66
N GLY A 82 18.76 2.89 24.30
CA GLY A 82 19.73 1.87 24.69
C GLY A 82 19.42 0.50 24.10
N ILE A 83 20.36 -0.41 24.28
CA ILE A 83 20.24 -1.85 23.95
C ILE A 83 20.84 -2.59 25.13
N ASP A 84 20.09 -3.50 25.74
CA ASP A 84 20.59 -4.27 26.89
C ASP A 84 21.26 -5.59 26.47
N GLU A 85 21.87 -6.28 27.47
CA GLU A 85 22.55 -7.56 27.26
C GLU A 85 21.62 -8.70 26.85
N ASN A 86 20.31 -8.53 27.00
CA ASN A 86 19.27 -9.50 26.60
C ASN A 86 18.69 -9.18 25.22
N ASP A 87 19.38 -8.36 24.43
CA ASP A 87 18.90 -7.91 23.13
C ASP A 87 17.52 -7.20 23.19
N THR A 88 17.21 -6.49 24.30
CA THR A 88 16.05 -5.61 24.35
C THR A 88 16.44 -4.22 23.83
N LEU A 89 15.72 -3.74 22.85
CA LEU A 89 15.91 -2.41 22.28
C LEU A 89 15.00 -1.42 23.00
N TYR A 90 15.56 -0.39 23.62
CA TYR A 90 14.80 0.68 24.25
C TYR A 90 14.67 1.86 23.31
N VAL A 91 13.44 2.35 23.13
CA VAL A 91 13.10 3.43 22.18
C VAL A 91 12.27 4.48 22.91
N ILE A 92 12.63 5.75 22.74
CA ILE A 92 11.81 6.88 23.18
C ILE A 92 11.08 7.43 21.96
N THR A 93 9.76 7.45 21.98
CA THR A 93 8.91 7.97 20.89
C THR A 93 8.85 9.49 20.90
N GLU A 94 8.31 10.09 19.83
CA GLU A 94 8.19 11.55 19.69
C GLU A 94 7.38 12.20 20.82
N ASP A 95 6.41 11.47 21.40
CA ASP A 95 5.60 11.89 22.55
C ASP A 95 6.27 11.62 23.91
N GLY A 96 7.51 11.14 23.91
CA GLY A 96 8.33 10.90 25.11
C GLY A 96 8.04 9.59 25.83
N GLN A 97 7.25 8.69 25.24
CA GLN A 97 7.02 7.37 25.80
C GLN A 97 8.25 6.48 25.61
N GLU A 98 8.72 5.85 26.67
CA GLU A 98 9.79 4.84 26.61
C GLU A 98 9.19 3.45 26.38
N LEU A 99 9.72 2.73 25.37
CA LEU A 99 9.24 1.44 24.90
C LEU A 99 10.37 0.42 24.96
N ASP A 100 10.07 -0.76 25.49
CA ASP A 100 10.88 -1.96 25.34
C ASP A 100 10.48 -2.72 24.08
N VAL A 101 11.39 -2.89 23.14
CA VAL A 101 11.13 -3.48 21.84
C VAL A 101 11.90 -4.79 21.70
N LYS A 102 11.17 -5.85 21.37
CA LYS A 102 11.72 -7.18 21.11
C LYS A 102 11.61 -7.53 19.63
N LYS A 103 12.31 -8.59 19.24
CA LYS A 103 12.18 -9.13 17.88
C LYS A 103 10.75 -9.57 17.60
N GLU A 104 10.29 -9.24 16.42
CA GLU A 104 8.99 -9.59 15.89
C GLU A 104 9.12 -10.61 14.78
N ARG A 105 8.01 -11.29 14.49
CA ARG A 105 7.93 -12.39 13.54
C ARG A 105 7.11 -11.96 12.32
N TRP A 106 7.62 -12.22 11.12
CA TRP A 106 6.89 -12.11 9.86
C TRP A 106 6.79 -13.48 9.21
N ALA A 107 5.57 -13.91 8.89
CA ALA A 107 5.31 -15.17 8.22
C ALA A 107 5.29 -15.00 6.70
N ASN A 108 5.93 -15.93 5.98
CA ASN A 108 5.74 -16.12 4.56
C ASN A 108 4.62 -17.14 4.36
N ILE A 109 3.44 -16.68 3.94
CA ILE A 109 2.23 -17.48 3.83
C ILE A 109 1.92 -17.74 2.36
N ARG A 110 1.67 -19.02 2.01
CA ARG A 110 1.09 -19.44 0.74
C ARG A 110 -0.39 -19.73 0.94
N TYR A 111 -1.22 -19.19 0.07
CA TYR A 111 -2.64 -19.52 0.03
C TYR A 111 -2.87 -20.68 -0.93
N ARG A 112 -3.55 -21.75 -0.46
CA ARG A 112 -3.98 -22.88 -1.27
C ARG A 112 -5.50 -23.00 -1.19
N TYR A 113 -6.13 -23.26 -2.34
CA TYR A 113 -7.56 -23.59 -2.33
C TYR A 113 -7.75 -25.08 -2.06
N ASN A 114 -8.47 -25.40 -1.01
CA ASN A 114 -8.86 -26.76 -0.69
C ASN A 114 -10.19 -27.05 -1.39
N GLU A 115 -10.19 -27.94 -2.39
CA GLU A 115 -11.37 -28.27 -3.19
C GLU A 115 -12.41 -29.07 -2.39
N GLU A 116 -11.99 -29.88 -1.42
CA GLU A 116 -12.88 -30.69 -0.60
C GLU A 116 -13.67 -29.85 0.39
N GLU A 117 -12.97 -28.92 1.09
CA GLU A 117 -13.57 -28.06 2.09
C GLU A 117 -14.06 -26.72 1.51
N LYS A 118 -13.85 -26.47 0.21
CA LYS A 118 -14.21 -25.24 -0.52
C LYS A 118 -13.77 -23.95 0.18
N ARG A 119 -12.60 -23.98 0.81
CA ARG A 119 -11.99 -22.84 1.52
C ARG A 119 -10.56 -22.60 1.10
N ILE A 120 -10.09 -21.38 1.34
CA ILE A 120 -8.69 -21.03 1.20
C ILE A 120 -7.98 -21.41 2.50
N GLU A 121 -6.92 -22.19 2.39
CA GLU A 121 -6.05 -22.57 3.50
C GLU A 121 -4.74 -21.80 3.44
N GLU A 122 -4.21 -21.44 4.61
CA GLU A 122 -2.94 -20.76 4.79
C GLU A 122 -1.87 -21.80 5.14
N GLU A 123 -0.82 -21.86 4.33
CA GLU A 123 0.36 -22.68 4.57
C GLU A 123 1.55 -21.75 4.87
N GLU A 124 2.09 -21.84 6.09
CA GLU A 124 3.28 -21.11 6.45
C GLU A 124 4.53 -21.81 5.88
N LEU A 125 5.23 -21.13 4.96
CA LEU A 125 6.44 -21.65 4.34
C LEU A 125 7.69 -21.35 5.15
N GLY A 126 7.68 -20.26 5.87
CA GLY A 126 8.79 -19.83 6.69
C GLY A 126 8.52 -18.52 7.41
N VAL A 127 9.48 -18.13 8.23
CA VAL A 127 9.38 -16.91 9.04
C VAL A 127 10.68 -16.15 9.02
N PHE A 128 10.57 -14.83 9.08
CA PHE A 128 11.66 -13.91 9.37
C PHE A 128 11.44 -13.29 10.76
N ILE A 129 12.48 -13.26 11.57
CA ILE A 129 12.46 -12.75 12.95
C ILE A 129 13.50 -11.64 13.05
N GLN A 130 13.09 -10.43 13.38
CA GLN A 130 13.97 -9.27 13.56
C GLN A 130 13.22 -8.17 14.35
N TYR A 131 13.93 -7.13 14.81
CA TYR A 131 13.29 -5.95 15.39
C TYR A 131 12.43 -5.24 14.36
N PRO A 132 11.23 -4.79 14.73
CA PRO A 132 10.28 -4.15 13.83
C PRO A 132 10.63 -2.68 13.53
N VAL A 133 11.90 -2.40 13.29
CA VAL A 133 12.41 -1.03 13.12
C VAL A 133 13.33 -0.91 11.91
N ARG A 134 13.49 0.33 11.44
CA ARG A 134 14.49 0.76 10.46
C ARG A 134 15.02 2.13 10.85
N LEU A 135 16.26 2.44 10.42
CA LEU A 135 16.77 3.81 10.47
C LEU A 135 15.85 4.74 9.68
N ALA A 136 15.57 5.91 10.23
CA ALA A 136 14.54 6.81 9.71
C ALA A 136 14.89 8.30 9.76
N TRP A 137 16.13 8.70 9.62
CA TRP A 137 16.43 10.08 9.23
C TRP A 137 15.98 10.37 7.80
N ALA A 138 15.96 9.31 6.96
CA ALA A 138 15.36 9.36 5.64
C ALA A 138 14.64 8.07 5.29
N ILE A 139 13.56 8.19 4.52
CA ILE A 139 12.86 7.07 3.86
C ILE A 139 12.51 7.46 2.43
N THR A 140 12.22 6.47 1.57
CA THR A 140 11.72 6.80 0.22
C THR A 140 10.27 7.26 0.29
N ILE A 141 9.89 8.18 -0.61
CA ILE A 141 8.49 8.63 -0.76
C ILE A 141 7.55 7.42 -0.94
N HIS A 142 7.99 6.39 -1.66
CA HIS A 142 7.20 5.17 -1.85
C HIS A 142 6.91 4.44 -0.52
N LYS A 143 7.93 4.29 0.34
CA LYS A 143 7.77 3.64 1.65
C LYS A 143 7.01 4.49 2.67
N SER A 144 6.87 5.79 2.42
CA SER A 144 6.05 6.66 3.26
C SER A 144 4.56 6.59 2.94
N GLN A 145 4.14 5.86 1.91
CA GLN A 145 2.71 5.70 1.59
C GLN A 145 1.95 5.07 2.75
N GLY A 146 0.82 5.70 3.12
CA GLY A 146 0.01 5.27 4.27
C GLY A 146 0.51 5.75 5.63
N LEU A 147 1.72 6.35 5.70
CA LEU A 147 2.25 6.94 6.93
C LEU A 147 1.93 8.44 6.99
N THR A 148 1.95 8.99 8.20
CA THR A 148 1.72 10.41 8.46
C THR A 148 2.74 10.92 9.46
N PHE A 149 3.27 12.11 9.24
CA PHE A 149 4.32 12.71 10.05
C PHE A 149 3.94 14.13 10.47
N SER A 150 4.42 14.56 11.61
CA SER A 150 4.30 15.95 12.08
C SER A 150 5.24 16.90 11.30
N ARG A 151 6.45 16.42 10.97
CA ARG A 151 7.48 17.20 10.28
C ARG A 151 8.21 16.37 9.25
N VAL A 152 8.35 16.92 8.02
CA VAL A 152 9.05 16.27 6.92
C VAL A 152 9.96 17.25 6.16
N VAL A 153 11.10 16.76 5.73
CA VAL A 153 11.94 17.41 4.71
C VAL A 153 11.76 16.66 3.40
N ILE A 154 11.30 17.32 2.36
CA ILE A 154 11.09 16.68 1.06
C ILE A 154 12.28 16.97 0.15
N ASP A 155 12.94 15.91 -0.31
CA ASP A 155 14.11 15.96 -1.18
C ASP A 155 13.79 15.43 -2.58
N PHE A 156 13.54 16.36 -3.51
CA PHE A 156 13.36 16.07 -4.93
C PHE A 156 14.66 16.23 -5.76
N THR A 157 15.82 16.37 -5.14
CA THR A 157 17.09 16.57 -5.87
C THR A 157 17.42 15.41 -6.81
N GLY A 158 17.00 14.19 -6.49
CA GLY A 158 17.12 13.02 -7.35
C GLY A 158 16.14 12.97 -8.54
N GLY A 159 15.32 14.01 -8.72
CA GLY A 159 14.24 14.07 -9.72
C GLY A 159 12.99 13.27 -9.31
N VAL A 160 11.83 13.69 -9.79
CA VAL A 160 10.56 12.97 -9.67
C VAL A 160 10.41 12.11 -10.92
N PHE A 161 10.22 10.80 -10.76
CA PHE A 161 10.17 9.85 -11.89
C PHE A 161 8.87 9.05 -11.95
N ALA A 162 8.00 9.18 -10.95
CA ALA A 162 6.71 8.50 -10.92
C ALA A 162 5.57 9.50 -10.83
N GLY A 163 4.53 9.32 -11.64
CA GLY A 163 3.33 10.15 -11.60
C GLY A 163 2.67 10.13 -10.22
N GLY A 164 2.34 11.31 -9.69
CA GLY A 164 1.75 11.48 -8.37
C GLY A 164 2.74 11.45 -7.20
N GLN A 165 4.03 11.21 -7.43
CA GLN A 165 5.04 11.10 -6.37
C GLN A 165 5.14 12.38 -5.52
N THR A 166 5.05 13.56 -6.15
CA THR A 166 5.01 14.86 -5.47
C THR A 166 3.80 14.98 -4.55
N TYR A 167 2.62 14.56 -5.03
CA TYR A 167 1.41 14.54 -4.21
C TYR A 167 1.58 13.62 -3.00
N VAL A 168 2.11 12.41 -3.21
CA VAL A 168 2.36 11.47 -2.10
C VAL A 168 3.27 12.10 -1.07
N ALA A 169 4.37 12.72 -1.46
CA ALA A 169 5.31 13.36 -0.52
C ALA A 169 4.65 14.47 0.29
N LEU A 170 3.96 15.41 -0.38
CA LEU A 170 3.29 16.54 0.29
C LEU A 170 2.17 16.10 1.22
N SER A 171 1.44 15.04 0.84
CA SER A 171 0.34 14.50 1.67
C SER A 171 0.80 13.67 2.86
N ARG A 172 2.10 13.51 3.10
CA ARG A 172 2.64 12.78 4.28
C ARG A 172 2.68 13.63 5.55
N CYS A 173 2.59 14.95 5.44
CA CYS A 173 2.63 15.83 6.61
C CYS A 173 1.22 16.25 7.03
N THR A 174 1.01 16.36 8.34
CA THR A 174 -0.28 16.78 8.92
C THR A 174 -0.59 18.27 8.71
N SER A 175 0.45 19.09 8.53
CA SER A 175 0.30 20.54 8.35
C SER A 175 1.30 21.07 7.32
N LEU A 176 0.98 22.22 6.74
CA LEU A 176 1.88 22.89 5.79
C LEU A 176 3.14 23.40 6.49
N ASP A 177 3.02 23.85 7.72
CA ASP A 177 4.14 24.38 8.53
C ASP A 177 5.17 23.28 8.90
N GLY A 178 4.74 22.03 8.87
CA GLY A 178 5.62 20.88 9.10
C GLY A 178 6.42 20.47 7.87
N ILE A 179 6.21 21.09 6.70
CA ILE A 179 6.88 20.75 5.45
C ILE A 179 8.05 21.68 5.18
N GLN A 180 9.25 21.11 5.03
CA GLN A 180 10.42 21.77 4.50
C GLN A 180 10.79 21.19 3.14
N LEU A 181 11.03 22.04 2.16
CA LEU A 181 11.50 21.62 0.83
C LEU A 181 13.01 21.85 0.73
N LYS A 182 13.76 20.84 0.35
CA LYS A 182 15.20 20.95 0.09
C LYS A 182 15.50 21.75 -1.18
N LYS A 183 14.60 21.69 -2.15
CA LYS A 183 14.57 22.57 -3.33
C LYS A 183 13.12 22.97 -3.63
N PRO A 184 12.89 24.15 -4.26
CA PRO A 184 11.55 24.51 -4.72
C PRO A 184 10.98 23.48 -5.70
N ILE A 185 9.66 23.27 -5.62
CA ILE A 185 8.95 22.38 -6.55
C ILE A 185 8.80 23.11 -7.90
N SER A 186 9.24 22.48 -8.96
CA SER A 186 9.08 22.97 -10.33
C SER A 186 7.86 22.32 -11.01
N ARG A 187 7.42 22.88 -12.14
CA ARG A 187 6.35 22.26 -12.95
C ARG A 187 6.72 20.86 -13.42
N GLY A 188 8.00 20.58 -13.68
CA GLY A 188 8.48 19.25 -14.07
C GLY A 188 8.41 18.21 -12.96
N ASP A 189 8.32 18.64 -11.69
CA ASP A 189 8.16 17.76 -10.55
C ASP A 189 6.69 17.34 -10.33
N ILE A 190 5.74 17.97 -11.07
CA ILE A 190 4.30 17.72 -10.95
C ILE A 190 3.80 17.15 -12.27
N PHE A 191 3.64 15.82 -12.34
CA PHE A 191 3.04 15.19 -13.50
C PHE A 191 2.13 14.02 -13.09
N VAL A 192 1.16 13.74 -13.94
CA VAL A 192 0.22 12.64 -13.80
C VAL A 192 0.28 11.81 -15.08
N ARG A 193 0.16 10.50 -14.96
CA ARG A 193 0.12 9.62 -16.14
C ARG A 193 -1.09 9.97 -17.02
N PRO A 194 -0.92 10.03 -18.36
CA PRO A 194 -2.00 10.35 -19.29
C PRO A 194 -3.23 9.43 -19.13
N GLU A 195 -3.02 8.17 -18.79
CA GLU A 195 -4.10 7.20 -18.56
C GLU A 195 -5.00 7.62 -17.39
N ILE A 196 -4.39 8.15 -16.30
CA ILE A 196 -5.14 8.64 -15.13
C ILE A 196 -5.91 9.90 -15.48
N VAL A 197 -5.33 10.81 -16.27
CA VAL A 197 -6.01 12.04 -16.75
C VAL A 197 -7.20 11.65 -17.62
N ASN A 198 -7.02 10.72 -18.56
CA ASN A 198 -8.07 10.21 -19.42
C ASN A 198 -9.19 9.52 -18.64
N PHE A 199 -8.82 8.74 -17.61
CA PHE A 199 -9.79 8.12 -16.70
C PHE A 199 -10.56 9.17 -15.91
N ALA A 200 -9.88 10.16 -15.32
CA ALA A 200 -10.52 11.23 -14.55
C ALA A 200 -11.53 12.06 -15.39
N GLN A 201 -11.22 12.31 -16.67
CA GLN A 201 -12.14 13.00 -17.59
C GLN A 201 -13.42 12.20 -17.87
N ARG A 202 -13.33 10.86 -17.78
CA ARG A 202 -14.47 9.94 -17.99
C ARG A 202 -15.13 9.51 -16.68
N PHE A 203 -14.52 9.82 -15.55
CA PHE A 203 -15.03 9.47 -14.24
C PHE A 203 -16.35 10.20 -13.97
N ASN A 204 -17.33 9.49 -13.42
CA ASN A 204 -18.69 9.99 -13.15
C ASN A 204 -19.43 10.53 -14.39
N ASN A 205 -19.07 10.09 -15.58
CA ASN A 205 -19.86 10.41 -16.77
C ASN A 205 -21.24 9.73 -16.68
N ARG A 206 -22.25 10.49 -16.25
CA ARG A 206 -23.61 9.99 -16.05
C ARG A 206 -24.18 9.32 -17.29
N GLN A 207 -23.95 9.87 -18.49
CA GLN A 207 -24.42 9.27 -19.72
C GLN A 207 -23.82 7.88 -19.98
N ALA A 208 -22.52 7.70 -19.70
CA ALA A 208 -21.86 6.42 -19.83
C ALA A 208 -22.36 5.41 -18.78
N ILE A 209 -22.59 5.88 -17.53
CA ILE A 209 -23.15 5.07 -16.45
C ILE A 209 -24.57 4.63 -16.79
N ASP A 210 -25.45 5.55 -17.19
CA ASP A 210 -26.85 5.25 -17.54
C ASP A 210 -26.91 4.28 -18.72
N LYS A 211 -26.05 4.46 -19.72
CA LYS A 211 -25.92 3.51 -20.84
C LYS A 211 -25.48 2.13 -20.38
N ALA A 212 -24.49 2.04 -19.50
CA ALA A 212 -24.01 0.76 -18.97
C ALA A 212 -25.08 0.07 -18.10
N LEU A 213 -25.80 0.83 -17.27
CA LEU A 213 -26.93 0.31 -16.47
C LEU A 213 -28.04 -0.24 -17.34
N LYS A 214 -28.46 0.48 -18.40
CA LYS A 214 -29.46 -0.01 -19.35
C LYS A 214 -29.00 -1.29 -20.06
N GLN A 215 -27.71 -1.37 -20.41
CA GLN A 215 -27.14 -2.58 -21.02
C GLN A 215 -27.17 -3.76 -20.06
N ALA A 216 -26.75 -3.56 -18.80
CA ALA A 216 -26.78 -4.61 -17.78
C ALA A 216 -28.22 -5.06 -17.46
N GLN A 217 -29.16 -4.12 -17.38
CA GLN A 217 -30.59 -4.43 -17.19
C GLN A 217 -31.15 -5.26 -18.33
N ALA A 218 -30.82 -4.92 -19.58
CA ALA A 218 -31.23 -5.72 -20.75
C ALA A 218 -30.66 -7.15 -20.68
N ASP A 219 -29.39 -7.33 -20.25
CA ASP A 219 -28.78 -8.66 -20.12
C ASP A 219 -29.54 -9.53 -19.09
N ILE A 220 -29.97 -8.95 -17.96
CA ILE A 220 -30.77 -9.63 -16.95
C ILE A 220 -32.11 -10.02 -17.54
N GLN A 221 -32.80 -9.07 -18.17
CA GLN A 221 -34.13 -9.30 -18.77
C GLN A 221 -34.10 -10.36 -19.88
N TYR A 222 -33.03 -10.39 -20.72
CA TYR A 222 -32.87 -11.47 -21.71
C TYR A 222 -32.63 -12.83 -21.06
N LYS A 223 -31.87 -12.91 -19.97
CA LYS A 223 -31.68 -14.15 -19.21
C LYS A 223 -32.98 -14.66 -18.61
N GLU A 224 -33.76 -13.78 -17.98
CA GLU A 224 -35.06 -14.16 -17.41
C GLU A 224 -36.06 -14.58 -18.53
N ALA A 225 -36.05 -13.91 -19.67
CA ALA A 225 -36.86 -14.31 -20.82
C ALA A 225 -36.49 -15.74 -21.27
N VAL A 226 -35.18 -16.07 -21.41
CA VAL A 226 -34.77 -17.43 -21.79
C VAL A 226 -35.22 -18.46 -20.75
N LYS A 227 -35.10 -18.14 -19.47
CA LYS A 227 -35.52 -19.02 -18.37
C LYS A 227 -37.04 -19.30 -18.45
N HIS A 228 -37.86 -18.28 -18.58
CA HIS A 228 -39.31 -18.46 -18.74
C HIS A 228 -39.66 -19.26 -19.98
N PHE A 229 -38.95 -19.07 -21.10
CA PHE A 229 -39.13 -19.89 -22.30
C PHE A 229 -38.83 -21.36 -22.06
N ASP A 230 -37.72 -21.66 -21.41
CA ASP A 230 -37.29 -23.06 -21.09
C ASP A 230 -38.24 -23.75 -20.08
N GLU A 231 -38.89 -22.94 -19.21
CA GLU A 231 -39.94 -23.39 -18.27
C GLU A 231 -41.35 -23.51 -18.89
N GLY A 232 -41.54 -23.16 -20.16
CA GLY A 232 -42.82 -23.15 -20.86
C GLY A 232 -43.76 -22.04 -20.46
N ASN A 233 -43.28 -21.04 -19.71
CA ASN A 233 -44.03 -19.82 -19.35
C ASN A 233 -43.91 -18.76 -20.44
N PHE A 234 -44.72 -18.87 -21.48
CA PHE A 234 -44.69 -17.98 -22.64
C PHE A 234 -45.10 -16.54 -22.32
N GLU A 235 -45.99 -16.33 -21.36
CA GLU A 235 -46.42 -14.97 -20.97
C GLU A 235 -45.26 -14.24 -20.26
N GLY A 236 -44.60 -14.89 -19.31
CA GLY A 236 -43.37 -14.37 -18.63
C GLY A 236 -42.23 -14.13 -19.64
N PHE A 237 -42.08 -15.04 -20.62
CA PHE A 237 -41.08 -14.86 -21.68
C PHE A 237 -41.35 -13.56 -22.47
N LEU A 238 -42.54 -13.34 -22.96
CA LEU A 238 -42.91 -12.16 -23.76
C LEU A 238 -42.72 -10.88 -22.95
N ASP A 239 -43.16 -10.85 -21.69
CA ASP A 239 -43.00 -9.68 -20.81
C ASP A 239 -41.55 -9.29 -20.66
N GLN A 240 -40.68 -10.24 -20.28
CA GLN A 240 -39.25 -9.95 -20.10
C GLN A 240 -38.54 -9.65 -21.42
N PHE A 241 -38.90 -10.31 -22.47
CA PHE A 241 -38.33 -10.09 -23.80
C PHE A 241 -38.63 -8.69 -24.34
N PHE A 242 -39.88 -8.21 -24.21
CA PHE A 242 -40.23 -6.85 -24.61
C PHE A 242 -39.55 -5.78 -23.75
N LYS A 243 -39.44 -6.01 -22.43
CA LYS A 243 -38.67 -5.12 -21.56
C LYS A 243 -37.19 -5.06 -21.97
N ALA A 244 -36.57 -6.20 -22.28
CA ALA A 244 -35.18 -6.26 -22.74
C ALA A 244 -34.96 -5.49 -24.06
N ILE A 245 -35.88 -5.63 -25.04
CA ILE A 245 -35.83 -4.93 -26.32
C ILE A 245 -35.90 -3.41 -26.13
N HIS A 246 -36.75 -2.92 -25.23
CA HIS A 246 -36.86 -1.48 -24.93
C HIS A 246 -35.58 -0.95 -24.26
N SER A 247 -34.91 -1.77 -23.48
CA SER A 247 -33.63 -1.40 -22.84
C SER A 247 -32.46 -1.46 -23.83
N ARG A 248 -32.44 -2.45 -24.72
CA ARG A 248 -31.42 -2.64 -25.75
C ARG A 248 -31.92 -3.52 -26.89
N TYR A 249 -31.96 -2.95 -28.08
CA TYR A 249 -32.44 -3.65 -29.26
C TYR A 249 -31.33 -4.54 -29.87
N ASP A 250 -31.26 -5.80 -29.44
CA ASP A 250 -30.22 -6.73 -29.86
C ASP A 250 -30.63 -7.76 -30.92
N ILE A 251 -31.93 -7.79 -31.31
CA ILE A 251 -32.47 -8.84 -32.16
C ILE A 251 -31.74 -8.95 -33.51
N GLU A 252 -31.23 -7.85 -34.01
CA GLU A 252 -30.54 -7.80 -35.29
C GLU A 252 -29.06 -8.23 -35.22
N ARG A 253 -28.51 -8.39 -34.03
CA ARG A 253 -27.12 -8.83 -33.90
C ARG A 253 -26.95 -10.27 -34.43
N PRO A 254 -25.90 -10.55 -35.23
CA PRO A 254 -25.72 -11.85 -35.86
C PRO A 254 -25.69 -13.02 -34.86
N VAL A 255 -25.18 -12.80 -33.65
CA VAL A 255 -25.13 -13.81 -32.58
C VAL A 255 -26.54 -14.16 -32.11
N ILE A 256 -27.37 -13.16 -31.86
CA ILE A 256 -28.77 -13.32 -31.39
C ILE A 256 -29.62 -13.97 -32.49
N LYS A 257 -29.49 -13.51 -33.74
CA LYS A 257 -30.17 -14.14 -34.90
C LYS A 257 -29.84 -15.63 -35.03
N ARG A 258 -28.56 -16.02 -34.79
CA ARG A 258 -28.17 -17.43 -34.79
C ARG A 258 -28.78 -18.23 -33.64
N LEU A 259 -28.84 -17.61 -32.44
CA LEU A 259 -29.43 -18.25 -31.26
C LEU A 259 -30.94 -18.50 -31.46
N ILE A 260 -31.68 -17.51 -31.93
CA ILE A 260 -33.13 -17.62 -32.22
C ILE A 260 -33.43 -18.66 -33.32
N ARG A 261 -32.56 -18.79 -34.34
CA ARG A 261 -32.71 -19.79 -35.39
C ARG A 261 -32.41 -21.21 -34.99
N LYS A 262 -31.71 -21.42 -33.86
CA LYS A 262 -31.38 -22.74 -33.32
C LYS A 262 -32.39 -23.26 -32.31
N LYS A 263 -33.25 -22.43 -31.75
CA LYS A 263 -34.41 -22.77 -30.93
C LYS A 263 -35.71 -22.80 -31.74
#